data_acb54bff6dcb16b33e3591ad95b885b1
#
_entry.id   acb54bff6dcb16b33e3591ad95b885b1
#
_cell.length_a   1.000
_cell.length_b   1.000
_cell.length_c   1.000
_cell.angle_alpha   90.00
_cell.angle_beta   90.00
_cell.angle_gamma   90.00
#
_symmetry.space_group_name_H-M   'P 1'
#
loop_
_entity.id
_entity.type
_entity.pdbx_description
1 polymer ?
#
loop_
_entity_poly.entity_id
_entity_poly.type
_entity_poly.pdbx_seq_one_letter_code
_entity_poly.pdbx_strand_id
1 'polypeptide(L)'
;MKLYDVVTIGDCFEDIFIFPEDGKIIDDRVFLAGKGLCFGYGDKVPIENIIYQVGGCAANTAVNFSKLNLSVGIISAVGKDSQGEKTIQYLEDSGVDTKMVKQKKESNSNISVILSFKGDRTIFTYHGVNELSDYVPTKSLNTKWIYLG
;
A
#
# COMPACT_ATOMS: atom_id res chain seq x y z
N MET A 1 -24.06 15.76 6.33
CA MET A 1 -22.95 14.99 5.74
C MET A 1 -21.65 15.68 6.13
N LYS A 2 -20.63 14.94 6.60
CA LYS A 2 -19.34 15.55 6.98
C LYS A 2 -18.72 16.19 5.73
N LEU A 3 -18.21 17.41 5.84
CA LEU A 3 -17.41 18.05 4.80
C LEU A 3 -15.96 17.66 5.00
N TYR A 4 -15.34 17.09 3.98
CA TYR A 4 -13.91 16.82 3.95
C TYR A 4 -13.15 17.95 3.25
N ASP A 5 -11.94 18.24 3.67
CA ASP A 5 -11.04 19.07 2.89
C ASP A 5 -10.55 18.31 1.67
N VAL A 6 -10.23 17.01 1.84
CA VAL A 6 -9.82 16.13 0.76
C VAL A 6 -10.35 14.70 0.96
N VAL A 7 -10.70 14.06 -0.13
CA VAL A 7 -10.94 12.62 -0.20
C VAL A 7 -9.90 12.00 -1.11
N THR A 8 -9.14 11.03 -0.61
CA THR A 8 -8.21 10.24 -1.42
C THR A 8 -8.92 8.99 -1.94
N ILE A 9 -8.62 8.59 -3.17
CA ILE A 9 -9.21 7.41 -3.83
C ILE A 9 -8.06 6.58 -4.41
N GLY A 10 -7.99 5.30 -4.07
CA GLY A 10 -6.97 4.40 -4.57
C GLY A 10 -6.69 3.24 -3.63
N ASP A 11 -5.59 2.55 -3.88
CA ASP A 11 -5.23 1.33 -3.18
C ASP A 11 -4.61 1.60 -1.81
N CYS A 12 -4.86 0.64 -0.91
CA CYS A 12 -4.09 0.42 0.32
C CYS A 12 -3.34 -0.89 0.19
N PHE A 13 -2.11 -0.93 0.69
CA PHE A 13 -1.25 -2.11 0.73
C PHE A 13 -0.72 -2.34 2.14
N GLU A 14 -0.45 -3.60 2.48
CA GLU A 14 0.55 -3.90 3.50
C GLU A 14 1.90 -4.02 2.79
N ASP A 15 2.82 -3.11 3.10
CA ASP A 15 4.19 -3.12 2.59
C ASP A 15 5.10 -3.86 3.58
N ILE A 16 5.71 -4.95 3.12
CA ILE A 16 6.65 -5.78 3.88
C ILE A 16 8.04 -5.53 3.33
N PHE A 17 8.82 -4.72 4.03
CA PHE A 17 10.21 -4.50 3.67
C PHE A 17 11.08 -5.62 4.23
N ILE A 18 11.86 -6.25 3.36
CA ILE A 18 12.85 -7.26 3.73
C ILE A 18 14.24 -6.80 3.29
N PHE A 19 15.22 -7.02 4.18
CA PHE A 19 16.61 -6.63 3.98
C PHE A 19 17.49 -7.89 4.00
N PRO A 20 17.77 -8.50 2.82
CA PRO A 20 18.62 -9.69 2.77
C PRO A 20 20.06 -9.33 3.16
N GLU A 21 20.71 -10.22 3.90
CA GLU A 21 22.12 -10.07 4.30
C GLU A 21 23.06 -10.21 3.11
N ASP A 22 22.70 -11.06 2.15
CA ASP A 22 23.50 -11.34 0.98
C ASP A 22 22.68 -11.33 -0.30
N GLY A 23 23.37 -11.15 -1.42
CA GLY A 23 22.80 -11.12 -2.76
C GLY A 23 23.84 -10.65 -3.78
N LYS A 24 23.66 -11.04 -5.04
CA LYS A 24 24.57 -10.65 -6.11
C LYS A 24 23.88 -9.72 -7.10
N ILE A 25 24.45 -8.53 -7.28
CA ILE A 25 24.04 -7.64 -8.37
C ILE A 25 24.82 -8.03 -9.62
N ILE A 26 24.10 -8.26 -10.71
CA ILE A 26 24.69 -8.54 -12.03
C ILE A 26 24.25 -7.47 -13.02
N ASP A 27 25.18 -7.05 -13.89
CA ASP A 27 24.88 -6.17 -15.02
C ASP A 27 24.46 -7.04 -16.21
N ASP A 28 23.22 -6.89 -16.66
CA ASP A 28 22.70 -7.60 -17.82
C ASP A 28 21.60 -6.77 -18.49
N ARG A 29 21.67 -6.66 -19.82
CA ARG A 29 20.70 -5.90 -20.64
C ARG A 29 19.34 -6.56 -20.75
N VAL A 30 19.20 -7.82 -20.31
CA VAL A 30 17.90 -8.49 -20.21
C VAL A 30 16.98 -7.78 -19.20
N PHE A 31 17.55 -7.15 -18.18
CA PHE A 31 16.79 -6.37 -17.19
C PHE A 31 16.55 -4.95 -17.69
N LEU A 32 15.33 -4.45 -17.52
CA LEU A 32 14.95 -3.09 -17.93
C LEU A 32 15.86 -2.01 -17.31
N ALA A 33 16.26 -2.20 -16.06
CA ALA A 33 17.17 -1.32 -15.34
C ALA A 33 18.66 -1.59 -15.65
N GLY A 34 18.96 -2.54 -16.54
CA GLY A 34 20.33 -2.97 -16.84
C GLY A 34 21.01 -3.75 -15.73
N LYS A 35 20.32 -4.01 -14.63
CA LYS A 35 20.85 -4.72 -13.45
C LYS A 35 19.82 -5.68 -12.88
N GLY A 36 20.27 -6.82 -12.40
CA GLY A 36 19.46 -7.82 -11.69
C GLY A 36 20.03 -8.11 -10.31
N LEU A 37 19.16 -8.34 -9.36
CA LEU A 37 19.51 -8.91 -8.06
C LEU A 37 19.26 -10.41 -8.10
N CYS A 38 20.28 -11.19 -7.77
CA CYS A 38 20.27 -12.64 -7.86
C CYS A 38 20.60 -13.27 -6.52
N PHE A 39 19.95 -14.39 -6.27
CA PHE A 39 20.20 -15.31 -5.17
C PHE A 39 20.44 -16.71 -5.72
N GLY A 40 21.07 -17.60 -4.93
CA GLY A 40 21.23 -18.98 -5.35
C GLY A 40 19.86 -19.68 -5.42
N TYR A 41 19.66 -20.46 -6.47
CA TYR A 41 18.41 -21.22 -6.63
C TYR A 41 18.32 -22.31 -5.56
N GLY A 42 17.26 -22.23 -4.72
CA GLY A 42 17.05 -23.15 -3.61
C GLY A 42 17.74 -22.74 -2.30
N ASP A 43 18.48 -21.63 -2.27
CA ASP A 43 19.12 -21.13 -1.06
C ASP A 43 18.09 -20.63 -0.02
N LYS A 44 18.48 -20.72 1.24
CA LYS A 44 17.83 -19.99 2.32
C LYS A 44 18.61 -18.71 2.55
N VAL A 45 18.03 -17.58 2.13
CA VAL A 45 18.66 -16.27 2.26
C VAL A 45 18.31 -15.67 3.63
N PRO A 46 19.29 -15.45 4.52
CA PRO A 46 19.06 -14.75 5.79
C PRO A 46 18.59 -13.32 5.55
N ILE A 47 17.78 -12.82 6.47
CA ILE A 47 17.25 -11.46 6.44
C ILE A 47 17.73 -10.72 7.69
N GLU A 48 18.41 -9.59 7.52
CA GLU A 48 18.86 -8.73 8.64
C GLU A 48 17.68 -8.09 9.38
N ASN A 49 16.66 -7.68 8.64
CA ASN A 49 15.53 -6.94 9.19
C ASN A 49 14.27 -7.16 8.37
N ILE A 50 13.12 -7.01 9.04
CA ILE A 50 11.81 -6.99 8.42
C ILE A 50 10.98 -5.86 9.03
N ILE A 51 10.33 -5.05 8.16
CA ILE A 51 9.48 -3.94 8.58
C ILE A 51 8.13 -4.08 7.90
N TYR A 52 7.06 -3.93 8.68
CA TYR A 52 5.68 -3.92 8.18
C TYR A 52 5.15 -2.50 8.25
N GLN A 53 4.58 -2.01 7.16
CA GLN A 53 3.96 -0.68 7.09
C GLN A 53 2.69 -0.72 6.24
N VAL A 54 1.78 0.21 6.53
CA VAL A 54 0.68 0.48 5.61
C VAL A 54 1.20 1.38 4.49
N GLY A 55 0.99 0.97 3.25
CA GLY A 55 1.36 1.67 2.03
C GLY A 55 0.18 1.83 1.07
N GLY A 56 0.51 2.10 -0.17
CA GLY A 56 -0.45 2.44 -1.23
C GLY A 56 -0.64 3.94 -1.40
N CYS A 57 -0.87 4.38 -2.64
CA CYS A 57 -0.90 5.81 -2.97
C CYS A 57 -1.98 6.56 -2.20
N ALA A 58 -3.19 6.00 -2.10
CA ALA A 58 -4.29 6.65 -1.41
C ALA A 58 -4.07 6.71 0.11
N ALA A 59 -3.57 5.62 0.72
CA ALA A 59 -3.32 5.55 2.15
C ALA A 59 -2.21 6.53 2.57
N ASN A 60 -1.06 6.49 1.88
CA ASN A 60 0.06 7.39 2.15
C ASN A 60 -0.34 8.86 2.04
N THR A 61 -1.11 9.20 0.99
CA THR A 61 -1.55 10.57 0.77
C THR A 61 -2.58 11.00 1.82
N ALA A 62 -3.53 10.12 2.19
CA ALA A 62 -4.51 10.39 3.23
C ALA A 62 -3.84 10.69 4.58
N VAL A 63 -2.89 9.86 5.00
CA VAL A 63 -2.14 10.06 6.25
C VAL A 63 -1.35 11.36 6.22
N ASN A 64 -0.70 11.70 5.10
CA ASN A 64 0.04 12.94 4.97
C ASN A 64 -0.87 14.18 5.06
N PHE A 65 -2.02 14.16 4.39
CA PHE A 65 -3.00 15.26 4.53
C PHE A 65 -3.56 15.37 5.94
N SER A 66 -3.83 14.26 6.61
CA SER A 66 -4.27 14.27 8.00
C SER A 66 -3.22 14.90 8.93
N LYS A 67 -1.93 14.57 8.74
CA LYS A 67 -0.81 15.20 9.49
C LYS A 67 -0.67 16.70 9.24
N LEU A 68 -1.21 17.20 8.13
CA LEU A 68 -1.32 18.63 7.84
C LEU A 68 -2.60 19.27 8.43
N ASN A 69 -3.29 18.57 9.35
CA ASN A 69 -4.53 18.99 10.00
C ASN A 69 -5.71 19.21 9.06
N LEU A 70 -5.74 18.56 7.90
CA LEU A 70 -6.90 18.56 7.02
C LEU A 70 -7.92 17.50 7.44
N SER A 71 -9.20 17.76 7.19
CA SER A 71 -10.25 16.75 7.33
C SER A 71 -10.23 15.82 6.14
N VAL A 72 -9.79 14.56 6.36
CA VAL A 72 -9.53 13.59 5.29
C VAL A 72 -10.49 12.41 5.36
N GLY A 73 -11.05 12.03 4.21
CA GLY A 73 -11.68 10.74 3.98
C GLY A 73 -10.90 9.91 2.96
N ILE A 74 -11.01 8.61 3.03
CA ILE A 74 -10.41 7.70 2.05
C ILE A 74 -11.46 6.77 1.46
N ILE A 75 -11.43 6.62 0.14
CA ILE A 75 -12.17 5.61 -0.61
C ILE A 75 -11.17 4.57 -1.07
N SER A 76 -11.29 3.39 -0.52
CA SER A 76 -10.42 2.26 -0.83
C SER A 76 -11.15 0.95 -0.55
N ALA A 77 -10.47 -0.16 -0.81
CA ALA A 77 -10.93 -1.46 -0.36
C ALA A 77 -9.76 -2.27 0.19
N VAL A 78 -10.12 -3.14 1.11
CA VAL A 78 -9.22 -4.13 1.72
C VAL A 78 -9.93 -5.48 1.79
N GLY A 79 -9.18 -6.55 1.96
CA GLY A 79 -9.75 -7.85 2.28
C GLY A 79 -10.39 -7.86 3.67
N LYS A 80 -11.30 -8.81 3.90
CA LYS A 80 -11.81 -9.09 5.24
C LYS A 80 -10.87 -10.07 5.96
N ASP A 81 -9.64 -9.65 6.15
CA ASP A 81 -8.56 -10.38 6.78
C ASP A 81 -7.83 -9.53 7.82
N SER A 82 -6.89 -10.11 8.53
CA SER A 82 -6.14 -9.42 9.59
C SER A 82 -5.34 -8.22 9.07
N GLN A 83 -4.89 -8.24 7.81
CA GLN A 83 -4.16 -7.15 7.18
C GLN A 83 -5.10 -5.98 6.87
N GLY A 84 -6.29 -6.25 6.36
CA GLY A 84 -7.32 -5.24 6.14
C GLY A 84 -7.76 -4.55 7.42
N GLU A 85 -7.93 -5.32 8.50
CA GLU A 85 -8.26 -4.77 9.82
C GLU A 85 -7.14 -3.85 10.35
N LYS A 86 -5.89 -4.28 10.26
CA LYS A 86 -4.72 -3.46 10.66
C LYS A 86 -4.60 -2.18 9.81
N THR A 87 -4.86 -2.29 8.51
CA THR A 87 -4.83 -1.13 7.61
C THR A 87 -5.87 -0.10 7.99
N ILE A 88 -7.11 -0.52 8.25
CA ILE A 88 -8.19 0.36 8.70
C ILE A 88 -7.82 1.01 10.03
N GLN A 89 -7.37 0.23 11.01
CA GLN A 89 -6.99 0.74 12.31
C GLN A 89 -5.87 1.79 12.22
N TYR A 90 -4.82 1.50 11.43
CA TYR A 90 -3.72 2.45 11.21
C TYR A 90 -4.19 3.78 10.61
N LEU A 91 -5.11 3.73 9.65
CA LEU A 91 -5.68 4.93 9.03
C LEU A 91 -6.51 5.74 10.05
N GLU A 92 -7.33 5.07 10.87
CA GLU A 92 -8.12 5.70 11.93
C GLU A 92 -7.22 6.34 12.99
N ASP A 93 -6.20 5.63 13.47
CA ASP A 93 -5.21 6.14 14.41
C ASP A 93 -4.43 7.34 13.84
N SER A 94 -4.31 7.40 12.52
CA SER A 94 -3.71 8.51 11.78
C SER A 94 -4.69 9.68 11.53
N GLY A 95 -5.93 9.62 12.03
CA GLY A 95 -6.94 10.67 11.89
C GLY A 95 -7.68 10.69 10.54
N VAL A 96 -7.58 9.63 9.75
CA VAL A 96 -8.29 9.49 8.47
C VAL A 96 -9.68 8.86 8.71
N ASP A 97 -10.72 9.41 8.09
CA ASP A 97 -12.08 8.82 8.15
C ASP A 97 -12.19 7.66 7.16
N THR A 98 -12.33 6.44 7.69
CA THR A 98 -12.33 5.16 6.95
C THR A 98 -13.71 4.65 6.59
N LYS A 99 -14.80 5.43 6.85
CA LYS A 99 -16.19 4.98 6.61
C LYS A 99 -16.49 4.59 5.16
N MET A 100 -15.65 5.04 4.23
CA MET A 100 -15.78 4.72 2.80
C MET A 100 -14.81 3.62 2.36
N VAL A 101 -14.08 3.00 3.28
CA VAL A 101 -13.28 1.79 3.01
C VAL A 101 -14.18 0.57 3.02
N LYS A 102 -14.14 -0.22 1.95
CA LYS A 102 -14.91 -1.46 1.84
C LYS A 102 -14.05 -2.66 2.20
N GLN A 103 -14.60 -3.55 3.04
CA GLN A 103 -14.00 -4.85 3.31
C GLN A 103 -14.64 -5.92 2.41
N LYS A 104 -13.84 -6.59 1.58
CA LYS A 104 -14.29 -7.68 0.70
C LYS A 104 -14.11 -9.04 1.37
N LYS A 105 -15.19 -9.80 1.53
CA LYS A 105 -15.18 -11.09 2.24
C LYS A 105 -14.41 -12.20 1.53
N GLU A 106 -14.37 -12.17 0.20
CA GLU A 106 -13.81 -13.24 -0.63
C GLU A 106 -12.48 -12.83 -1.29
N SER A 107 -11.85 -11.78 -0.76
CA SER A 107 -10.58 -11.26 -1.27
C SER A 107 -9.61 -11.06 -0.12
N ASN A 108 -8.34 -11.32 -0.38
CA ASN A 108 -7.27 -10.94 0.53
C ASN A 108 -6.89 -9.46 0.31
N SER A 109 -6.34 -8.83 1.33
CA SER A 109 -5.77 -7.50 1.21
C SER A 109 -4.58 -7.47 0.26
N ASN A 110 -4.30 -6.29 -0.32
CA ASN A 110 -3.13 -6.10 -1.17
C ASN A 110 -1.85 -6.13 -0.34
N ILE A 111 -0.81 -6.75 -0.87
CA ILE A 111 0.48 -6.91 -0.21
C ILE A 111 1.59 -6.55 -1.20
N SER A 112 2.58 -5.79 -0.72
CA SER A 112 3.86 -5.61 -1.41
C SER A 112 4.97 -6.22 -0.57
N VAL A 113 5.80 -7.07 -1.17
CA VAL A 113 7.07 -7.48 -0.58
C VAL A 113 8.17 -6.68 -1.24
N ILE A 114 8.82 -5.83 -0.45
CA ILE A 114 9.83 -4.87 -0.92
C ILE A 114 11.19 -5.38 -0.49
N LEU A 115 11.90 -5.95 -1.43
CA LEU A 115 13.24 -6.47 -1.23
C LEU A 115 14.23 -5.33 -1.43
N SER A 116 14.79 -4.82 -0.33
CA SER A 116 15.72 -3.68 -0.33
C SER A 116 17.16 -4.17 -0.18
N PHE A 117 18.01 -3.83 -1.15
CA PHE A 117 19.40 -4.27 -1.17
C PHE A 117 20.33 -3.20 -1.76
N LYS A 118 21.37 -2.83 -1.03
CA LYS A 118 22.41 -1.87 -1.47
C LYS A 118 21.87 -0.57 -2.08
N GLY A 119 20.84 0.00 -1.45
CA GLY A 119 20.31 1.32 -1.83
C GLY A 119 19.27 1.33 -2.93
N ASP A 120 18.89 0.15 -3.46
CA ASP A 120 17.80 -0.01 -4.42
C ASP A 120 16.84 -1.11 -3.96
N ARG A 121 15.76 -1.33 -4.68
CA ARG A 121 14.71 -2.26 -4.29
C ARG A 121 14.08 -2.98 -5.48
N THR A 122 13.59 -4.19 -5.21
CA THR A 122 12.65 -4.90 -6.09
C THR A 122 11.36 -5.11 -5.32
N ILE A 123 10.22 -4.83 -5.95
CA ILE A 123 8.91 -4.90 -5.33
C ILE A 123 8.11 -6.02 -5.98
N PHE A 124 7.62 -6.94 -5.16
CA PHE A 124 6.65 -7.96 -5.57
C PHE A 124 5.29 -7.52 -5.07
N THR A 125 4.32 -7.36 -5.96
CA THR A 125 2.98 -6.91 -5.61
C THR A 125 1.95 -8.01 -5.80
N TYR A 126 1.09 -8.17 -4.82
CA TYR A 126 -0.10 -8.99 -4.88
C TYR A 126 -1.33 -8.09 -4.73
N HIS A 127 -2.18 -8.08 -5.74
CA HIS A 127 -3.45 -7.37 -5.75
C HIS A 127 -4.58 -8.35 -5.47
N GLY A 128 -4.97 -8.47 -4.22
CA GLY A 128 -6.09 -9.29 -3.80
C GLY A 128 -7.43 -8.60 -3.99
N VAL A 129 -7.43 -7.26 -3.92
CA VAL A 129 -8.59 -6.39 -4.14
C VAL A 129 -8.30 -5.53 -5.37
N ASN A 130 -8.96 -5.81 -6.51
CA ASN A 130 -8.54 -5.30 -7.82
C ASN A 130 -9.46 -4.27 -8.47
N GLU A 131 -10.65 -4.01 -7.94
CA GLU A 131 -11.63 -3.21 -8.68
C GLU A 131 -11.96 -1.90 -7.98
N LEU A 132 -11.25 -0.84 -8.33
CA LEU A 132 -11.57 0.53 -7.91
C LEU A 132 -12.97 0.97 -8.36
N SER A 133 -13.48 0.44 -9.48
CA SER A 133 -14.83 0.74 -9.99
C SER A 133 -15.93 0.42 -8.97
N ASP A 134 -15.71 -0.58 -8.10
CA ASP A 134 -16.63 -0.94 -7.03
C ASP A 134 -16.61 0.04 -5.85
N TYR A 135 -15.65 0.96 -5.80
CA TYR A 135 -15.37 1.81 -4.63
C TYR A 135 -15.73 3.26 -4.83
N VAL A 136 -15.90 3.72 -6.07
CA VAL A 136 -16.33 5.08 -6.35
C VAL A 136 -17.79 5.21 -5.88
N PRO A 137 -18.09 6.09 -4.93
CA PRO A 137 -19.46 6.28 -4.49
C PRO A 137 -20.31 6.79 -5.64
N THR A 138 -21.47 6.19 -5.81
CA THR A 138 -22.49 6.63 -6.79
C THR A 138 -23.18 7.94 -6.37
N LYS A 139 -22.91 8.42 -5.15
CA LYS A 139 -23.45 9.69 -4.60
C LYS A 139 -22.37 10.76 -4.58
N SER A 140 -22.79 12.01 -4.69
CA SER A 140 -21.88 13.17 -4.59
C SER A 140 -21.10 13.13 -3.26
N LEU A 141 -19.79 13.32 -3.37
CA LEU A 141 -18.91 13.50 -2.21
C LEU A 141 -18.99 14.94 -1.72
N ASN A 142 -19.12 15.12 -0.42
CA ASN A 142 -19.04 16.44 0.18
C ASN A 142 -17.58 16.74 0.56
N THR A 143 -16.80 17.15 -0.42
CA THR A 143 -15.37 17.40 -0.29
C THR A 143 -14.95 18.61 -1.14
N LYS A 144 -13.89 19.31 -0.71
CA LYS A 144 -13.30 20.42 -1.50
C LYS A 144 -12.39 19.89 -2.61
N TRP A 145 -11.64 18.81 -2.32
CA TRP A 145 -10.65 18.22 -3.24
C TRP A 145 -10.77 16.71 -3.30
N ILE A 146 -10.46 16.16 -4.45
CA ILE A 146 -10.31 14.71 -4.67
C ILE A 146 -8.88 14.47 -5.16
N TYR A 147 -8.20 13.53 -4.50
CA TYR A 147 -6.91 13.00 -4.94
C TYR A 147 -7.11 11.58 -5.46
N LEU A 148 -6.65 11.32 -6.68
CA LEU A 148 -6.65 9.99 -7.29
C LEU A 148 -5.21 9.45 -7.29
N GLY A 149 -4.98 8.26 -6.73
CA GLY A 149 -3.68 7.61 -6.58
C GLY A 149 -3.64 6.20 -7.18
#